data_caf24973edf254363aaaed0bd890558f
#
_entry.id   caf24973edf254363aaaed0bd890558f
#
_cell.length_a   1.000
_cell.length_b   1.000
_cell.length_c   1.000
_cell.angle_alpha   90.00
_cell.angle_beta   90.00
_cell.angle_gamma   90.00
#
_symmetry.space_group_name_H-M   'P 1'
#
loop_
_entity.id
_entity.type
_entity.pdbx_description
1 polymer ?
#
loop_
_entity_poly.entity_id
_entity_poly.type
_entity_poly.pdbx_seq_one_letter_code
_entity_poly.pdbx_strand_id
1 'polypeptide(L)'
;PEMVQGVLAGGAPALLRSSEGLEDLETAGREDLDQRGFGADDCLVGIAAGGTTPYVRGGLRHACDIGALAVAMACVPSDQAPLPCDIDIRLLTGPELLTGSTRLKAGTATKMALNIMSTAVMVRLGKVFGNRMVDVSASNSKLVDRSLRILRDLAGVERDRGLTLLAQADGSVKLALLI
;
A
#
# COMPACT_ATOMS: atom_id res chain seq x y z
N PRO A 1 -2.98 11.01 10.67
CA PRO A 1 -3.59 10.58 9.41
C PRO A 1 -2.61 9.69 8.67
N GLU A 2 -3.03 8.51 8.37
CA GLU A 2 -2.18 7.55 7.70
C GLU A 2 -2.26 7.78 6.20
N MET A 3 -1.11 7.97 5.56
CA MET A 3 -1.01 8.19 4.12
C MET A 3 -1.55 6.99 3.31
N VAL A 4 -1.44 5.78 3.85
CA VAL A 4 -1.94 4.55 3.23
C VAL A 4 -2.81 3.83 4.24
N GLN A 5 -4.05 3.52 3.84
CA GLN A 5 -5.01 2.80 4.68
C GLN A 5 -5.48 1.53 3.97
N GLY A 6 -5.64 0.45 4.73
CA GLY A 6 -6.29 -0.76 4.26
C GLY A 6 -7.78 -0.73 4.59
N VAL A 7 -8.62 -0.96 3.59
CA VAL A 7 -10.07 -1.07 3.73
C VAL A 7 -10.47 -2.47 3.30
N LEU A 8 -11.17 -3.19 4.17
CA LEU A 8 -11.54 -4.58 3.96
C LEU A 8 -13.03 -4.76 4.21
N ALA A 9 -13.73 -5.45 3.35
CA ALA A 9 -15.12 -5.84 3.57
C ALA A 9 -15.26 -6.57 4.92
N GLY A 10 -16.13 -6.08 5.80
CA GLY A 10 -16.27 -6.56 7.17
C GLY A 10 -15.28 -6.00 8.18
N GLY A 11 -14.37 -5.12 7.76
CA GLY A 11 -13.47 -4.38 8.64
C GLY A 11 -12.48 -5.27 9.42
N ALA A 12 -12.00 -4.76 10.56
CA ALA A 12 -11.01 -5.46 11.39
C ALA A 12 -11.44 -6.87 11.86
N PRO A 13 -12.71 -7.16 12.18
CA PRO A 13 -13.13 -8.52 12.53
C PRO A 13 -12.88 -9.55 11.42
N ALA A 14 -12.97 -9.16 10.13
CA ALA A 14 -12.73 -10.03 8.99
C ALA A 14 -11.26 -10.48 8.84
N LEU A 15 -10.32 -9.80 9.49
CA LEU A 15 -8.92 -10.24 9.57
C LEU A 15 -8.72 -11.44 10.50
N LEU A 16 -9.64 -11.64 11.45
CA LEU A 16 -9.52 -12.70 12.47
C LEU A 16 -10.48 -13.87 12.21
N ARG A 17 -11.61 -13.60 11.57
CA ARG A 17 -12.63 -14.61 11.26
C ARG A 17 -13.18 -14.36 9.87
N SER A 18 -13.35 -15.42 9.09
CA SER A 18 -14.04 -15.33 7.80
C SER A 18 -15.45 -14.76 8.01
N SER A 19 -15.79 -13.73 7.24
CA SER A 19 -17.15 -13.16 7.19
C SER A 19 -17.63 -13.30 5.75
N GLU A 20 -18.58 -14.20 5.55
CA GLU A 20 -19.20 -14.42 4.25
C GLU A 20 -20.28 -13.38 3.97
N GLY A 21 -20.47 -13.04 2.70
CA GLY A 21 -21.55 -12.15 2.24
C GLY A 21 -21.29 -10.65 2.40
N LEU A 22 -20.32 -10.20 3.18
CA LEU A 22 -20.03 -8.77 3.32
C LEU A 22 -19.36 -8.17 2.08
N GLU A 23 -18.63 -8.98 1.31
CA GLU A 23 -18.05 -8.58 0.03
C GLU A 23 -19.09 -8.46 -1.10
N ASP A 24 -20.30 -8.98 -0.90
CA ASP A 24 -21.41 -8.92 -1.85
C ASP A 24 -22.21 -7.60 -1.74
N LEU A 25 -21.93 -6.78 -0.73
CA LEU A 25 -22.59 -5.50 -0.50
C LEU A 25 -21.86 -4.37 -1.25
N GLU A 26 -22.40 -3.98 -2.40
CA GLU A 26 -21.80 -2.92 -3.22
C GLU A 26 -21.80 -1.56 -2.50
N THR A 27 -22.87 -1.21 -1.77
CA THR A 27 -22.96 0.06 -1.04
C THR A 27 -21.95 0.17 0.10
N ALA A 28 -21.60 -0.95 0.74
CA ALA A 28 -20.66 -0.96 1.86
C ALA A 28 -19.25 -0.49 1.44
N GLY A 29 -18.83 -0.74 0.19
CA GLY A 29 -17.56 -0.25 -0.32
C GLY A 29 -17.48 1.28 -0.34
N ARG A 30 -18.57 1.95 -0.71
CA ARG A 30 -18.70 3.41 -0.64
C ARG A 30 -18.74 3.89 0.82
N GLU A 31 -19.63 3.30 1.63
CA GLU A 31 -19.85 3.72 3.02
C GLU A 31 -18.55 3.65 3.85
N ASP A 32 -17.75 2.61 3.66
CA ASP A 32 -16.48 2.45 4.34
C ASP A 32 -15.43 3.50 3.91
N LEU A 33 -15.47 3.98 2.66
CA LEU A 33 -14.63 5.07 2.18
C LEU A 33 -15.10 6.42 2.75
N ASP A 34 -16.41 6.69 2.73
CA ASP A 34 -17.00 7.92 3.29
C ASP A 34 -16.67 8.06 4.78
N GLN A 35 -16.74 6.98 5.56
CA GLN A 35 -16.39 6.97 6.99
C GLN A 35 -14.93 7.30 7.26
N ARG A 36 -14.04 7.13 6.28
CA ARG A 36 -12.61 7.48 6.37
C ARG A 36 -12.29 8.88 5.84
N GLY A 37 -13.29 9.60 5.37
CA GLY A 37 -13.12 10.92 4.77
C GLY A 37 -12.42 10.87 3.42
N PHE A 38 -12.61 9.78 2.67
CA PHE A 38 -12.07 9.63 1.32
C PHE A 38 -12.62 10.72 0.40
N GLY A 39 -11.75 11.42 -0.33
CA GLY A 39 -12.11 12.58 -1.15
C GLY A 39 -11.43 12.60 -2.52
N ALA A 40 -11.72 13.63 -3.31
CA ALA A 40 -11.25 13.79 -4.69
C ALA A 40 -9.70 13.85 -4.83
N ASP A 41 -9.00 14.25 -3.77
CA ASP A 41 -7.52 14.31 -3.77
C ASP A 41 -6.86 12.97 -3.42
N ASP A 42 -7.66 11.94 -3.12
CA ASP A 42 -7.17 10.61 -2.75
C ASP A 42 -7.08 9.68 -3.96
N CYS A 43 -6.46 8.52 -3.74
CA CYS A 43 -6.37 7.44 -4.69
C CYS A 43 -6.90 6.15 -4.08
N LEU A 44 -7.86 5.51 -4.75
CA LEU A 44 -8.35 4.19 -4.40
C LEU A 44 -7.66 3.12 -5.24
N VAL A 45 -7.11 2.09 -4.59
CA VAL A 45 -6.70 0.85 -5.26
C VAL A 45 -7.70 -0.25 -4.91
N GLY A 46 -8.65 -0.49 -5.79
CA GLY A 46 -9.67 -1.54 -5.64
C GLY A 46 -9.12 -2.91 -6.07
N ILE A 47 -9.07 -3.87 -5.16
CA ILE A 47 -8.43 -5.17 -5.37
C ILE A 47 -9.46 -6.28 -5.30
N ALA A 48 -9.62 -7.00 -6.41
CA ALA A 48 -10.48 -8.19 -6.49
C ALA A 48 -9.85 -9.21 -7.43
N ALA A 49 -9.43 -10.37 -6.93
CA ALA A 49 -8.74 -11.37 -7.75
C ALA A 49 -9.53 -11.76 -9.00
N GLY A 50 -10.83 -12.02 -8.87
CA GLY A 50 -11.75 -12.32 -9.98
C GLY A 50 -12.32 -11.08 -10.67
N GLY A 51 -12.12 -9.88 -10.14
CA GLY A 51 -12.65 -8.63 -10.70
C GLY A 51 -14.17 -8.45 -10.55
N THR A 52 -14.88 -9.31 -9.82
CA THR A 52 -16.34 -9.31 -9.73
C THR A 52 -16.91 -8.91 -8.39
N THR A 53 -16.08 -8.77 -7.34
CA THR A 53 -16.49 -8.46 -5.97
C THR A 53 -17.29 -7.15 -5.89
N PRO A 54 -18.60 -7.19 -5.53
CA PRO A 54 -19.47 -6.01 -5.52
C PRO A 54 -18.94 -4.89 -4.63
N TYR A 55 -18.46 -5.21 -3.44
CA TYR A 55 -17.84 -4.24 -2.51
C TYR A 55 -16.75 -3.41 -3.18
N VAL A 56 -15.83 -4.07 -3.90
CA VAL A 56 -14.72 -3.39 -4.60
C VAL A 56 -15.24 -2.54 -5.75
N ARG A 57 -16.23 -3.04 -6.50
CA ARG A 57 -16.87 -2.31 -7.60
C ARG A 57 -17.57 -1.05 -7.11
N GLY A 58 -18.26 -1.14 -5.97
CA GLY A 58 -18.90 0.01 -5.32
C GLY A 58 -17.91 1.08 -4.91
N GLY A 59 -16.81 0.69 -4.27
CA GLY A 59 -15.73 1.61 -3.93
C GLY A 59 -15.11 2.29 -5.17
N LEU A 60 -14.80 1.53 -6.23
CA LEU A 60 -14.24 2.07 -7.47
C LEU A 60 -15.20 3.06 -8.16
N ARG A 61 -16.51 2.73 -8.24
CA ARG A 61 -17.52 3.68 -8.77
C ARG A 61 -17.53 4.96 -7.95
N HIS A 62 -17.59 4.82 -6.64
CA HIS A 62 -17.60 5.99 -5.76
C HIS A 62 -16.37 6.89 -5.99
N ALA A 63 -15.17 6.31 -6.11
CA ALA A 63 -13.96 7.06 -6.44
C ALA A 63 -14.10 7.83 -7.76
N CYS A 64 -14.58 7.17 -8.84
CA CYS A 64 -14.84 7.81 -10.12
C CYS A 64 -15.87 8.95 -9.99
N ASP A 65 -16.98 8.71 -9.26
CA ASP A 65 -18.08 9.68 -9.13
C ASP A 65 -17.67 10.98 -8.43
N ILE A 66 -16.73 10.90 -7.47
CA ILE A 66 -16.22 12.06 -6.75
C ILE A 66 -14.96 12.68 -7.38
N GLY A 67 -14.45 12.11 -8.48
CA GLY A 67 -13.25 12.57 -9.17
C GLY A 67 -11.92 12.17 -8.52
N ALA A 68 -11.93 11.20 -7.61
CA ALA A 68 -10.71 10.60 -7.06
C ALA A 68 -10.08 9.62 -8.06
N LEU A 69 -8.76 9.42 -7.99
CA LEU A 69 -8.08 8.46 -8.85
C LEU A 69 -8.49 7.02 -8.51
N ALA A 70 -9.15 6.34 -9.43
CA ALA A 70 -9.59 4.95 -9.30
C ALA A 70 -8.64 4.00 -10.04
N VAL A 71 -7.96 3.14 -9.28
CA VAL A 71 -7.07 2.09 -9.81
C VAL A 71 -7.69 0.73 -9.50
N ALA A 72 -7.96 -0.06 -10.53
CA ALA A 72 -8.41 -1.45 -10.37
C ALA A 72 -7.23 -2.43 -10.46
N MET A 73 -7.26 -3.47 -9.63
CA MET A 73 -6.29 -4.57 -9.70
C MET A 73 -7.01 -5.90 -9.64
N ALA A 74 -6.83 -6.73 -10.69
CA ALA A 74 -7.44 -8.06 -10.78
C ALA A 74 -6.50 -9.08 -11.43
N CYS A 75 -6.81 -10.37 -11.29
CA CYS A 75 -5.98 -11.47 -11.81
C CYS A 75 -6.62 -12.20 -13.00
N VAL A 76 -7.64 -11.61 -13.57
CA VAL A 76 -8.34 -12.08 -14.78
C VAL A 76 -8.28 -11.01 -15.87
N PRO A 77 -8.42 -11.37 -17.17
CA PRO A 77 -8.46 -10.41 -18.27
C PRO A 77 -9.59 -9.39 -18.11
N SER A 78 -9.40 -8.17 -18.61
CA SER A 78 -10.35 -7.07 -18.49
C SER A 78 -11.67 -7.31 -19.24
N ASP A 79 -11.64 -8.05 -20.32
CA ASP A 79 -12.82 -8.46 -21.08
C ASP A 79 -13.71 -9.46 -20.32
N GLN A 80 -13.14 -10.26 -19.43
CA GLN A 80 -13.89 -11.18 -18.57
C GLN A 80 -14.55 -10.47 -17.38
N ALA A 81 -13.93 -9.45 -16.83
CA ALA A 81 -14.43 -8.71 -15.66
C ALA A 81 -14.03 -7.22 -15.76
N PRO A 82 -14.75 -6.42 -16.56
CA PRO A 82 -14.49 -4.98 -16.67
C PRO A 82 -14.79 -4.28 -15.34
N LEU A 83 -13.91 -3.37 -14.94
CA LEU A 83 -14.02 -2.59 -13.70
C LEU A 83 -14.09 -1.09 -14.00
N PRO A 84 -14.89 -0.32 -13.26
CA PRO A 84 -14.90 1.13 -13.38
C PRO A 84 -13.61 1.67 -12.75
N CYS A 85 -12.71 2.25 -13.57
CA CYS A 85 -11.43 2.78 -13.10
C CYS A 85 -10.75 3.63 -14.16
N ASP A 86 -9.82 4.49 -13.70
CA ASP A 86 -8.93 5.27 -14.58
C ASP A 86 -7.72 4.43 -15.01
N ILE A 87 -7.24 3.56 -14.10
CA ILE A 87 -6.10 2.67 -14.36
C ILE A 87 -6.50 1.22 -14.06
N ASP A 88 -6.31 0.35 -15.03
CA ASP A 88 -6.65 -1.08 -14.93
C ASP A 88 -5.38 -1.94 -14.93
N ILE A 89 -5.05 -2.54 -13.78
CA ILE A 89 -3.87 -3.39 -13.59
C ILE A 89 -4.32 -4.86 -13.61
N ARG A 90 -3.82 -5.63 -14.57
CA ARG A 90 -4.15 -7.05 -14.71
C ARG A 90 -2.94 -7.95 -14.49
N LEU A 91 -3.01 -8.71 -13.39
CA LEU A 91 -1.98 -9.66 -12.98
C LEU A 91 -2.39 -11.06 -13.46
N LEU A 92 -2.15 -11.37 -14.71
CA LEU A 92 -2.65 -12.58 -15.37
C LEU A 92 -1.90 -13.83 -14.90
N THR A 93 -2.31 -14.39 -13.77
CA THR A 93 -1.68 -15.58 -13.16
C THR A 93 -2.19 -16.91 -13.74
N GLY A 94 -3.27 -16.87 -14.54
CA GLY A 94 -3.98 -18.06 -15.03
C GLY A 94 -4.70 -18.82 -13.90
N PRO A 95 -5.25 -20.01 -14.20
CA PRO A 95 -6.02 -20.79 -13.23
C PRO A 95 -5.16 -21.22 -12.04
N GLU A 96 -5.76 -21.25 -10.85
CA GLU A 96 -5.10 -21.70 -9.63
C GLU A 96 -4.85 -23.21 -9.62
N LEU A 97 -3.85 -23.66 -8.86
CA LEU A 97 -3.59 -25.10 -8.65
C LEU A 97 -4.80 -25.80 -8.01
N LEU A 98 -5.42 -25.11 -7.02
CA LEU A 98 -6.72 -25.50 -6.47
C LEU A 98 -7.74 -24.51 -7.02
N THR A 99 -8.67 -24.99 -7.84
CA THR A 99 -9.69 -24.17 -8.51
C THR A 99 -10.41 -23.26 -7.51
N GLY A 100 -10.44 -21.97 -7.80
CA GLY A 100 -11.08 -20.95 -6.96
C GLY A 100 -10.29 -20.50 -5.74
N SER A 101 -9.13 -21.11 -5.42
CA SER A 101 -8.31 -20.73 -4.26
C SER A 101 -7.38 -19.55 -4.58
N THR A 102 -7.95 -18.36 -4.77
CA THR A 102 -7.25 -17.14 -5.22
C THR A 102 -6.20 -16.61 -4.22
N ARG A 103 -6.14 -17.17 -3.02
CA ARG A 103 -5.07 -16.87 -2.05
C ARG A 103 -3.68 -17.37 -2.49
N LEU A 104 -3.59 -18.22 -3.51
CA LEU A 104 -2.36 -18.86 -3.99
C LEU A 104 -1.63 -17.94 -4.97
N LYS A 105 -1.76 -18.16 -6.30
CA LYS A 105 -1.04 -17.38 -7.31
C LYS A 105 -1.52 -15.94 -7.37
N ALA A 106 -2.84 -15.72 -7.41
CA ALA A 106 -3.42 -14.39 -7.44
C ALA A 106 -3.01 -13.57 -6.22
N GLY A 107 -3.16 -14.11 -5.00
CA GLY A 107 -2.74 -13.43 -3.78
C GLY A 107 -1.24 -13.12 -3.75
N THR A 108 -0.40 -14.03 -4.22
CA THR A 108 1.06 -13.82 -4.30
C THR A 108 1.40 -12.71 -5.29
N ALA A 109 0.82 -12.72 -6.49
CA ALA A 109 1.05 -11.69 -7.49
C ALA A 109 0.56 -10.32 -7.02
N THR A 110 -0.63 -10.25 -6.41
CA THR A 110 -1.18 -9.03 -5.81
C THR A 110 -0.27 -8.45 -4.74
N LYS A 111 0.23 -9.27 -3.82
CA LYS A 111 1.21 -8.84 -2.82
C LYS A 111 2.47 -8.25 -3.47
N MET A 112 3.00 -8.88 -4.51
CA MET A 112 4.19 -8.38 -5.21
C MET A 112 3.89 -7.04 -5.89
N ALA A 113 2.75 -6.89 -6.56
CA ALA A 113 2.33 -5.65 -7.19
C ALA A 113 2.18 -4.52 -6.16
N LEU A 114 1.55 -4.77 -5.01
CA LEU A 114 1.43 -3.79 -3.93
C LEU A 114 2.79 -3.36 -3.37
N ASN A 115 3.72 -4.30 -3.22
CA ASN A 115 5.09 -3.97 -2.80
C ASN A 115 5.82 -3.09 -3.82
N ILE A 116 5.64 -3.35 -5.11
CA ILE A 116 6.22 -2.53 -6.18
C ILE A 116 5.61 -1.13 -6.14
N MET A 117 4.29 -1.02 -6.09
CA MET A 117 3.57 0.27 -6.05
C MET A 117 3.98 1.10 -4.83
N SER A 118 3.89 0.52 -3.63
CA SER A 118 4.23 1.24 -2.40
C SER A 118 5.70 1.67 -2.37
N THR A 119 6.61 0.80 -2.81
CA THR A 119 8.03 1.15 -2.91
C THR A 119 8.25 2.28 -3.91
N ALA A 120 7.64 2.22 -5.10
CA ALA A 120 7.76 3.25 -6.12
C ALA A 120 7.22 4.61 -5.62
N VAL A 121 6.09 4.62 -4.92
CA VAL A 121 5.54 5.83 -4.29
C VAL A 121 6.52 6.42 -3.28
N MET A 122 7.09 5.61 -2.38
CA MET A 122 8.05 6.07 -1.37
C MET A 122 9.35 6.59 -2.00
N VAL A 123 9.80 5.98 -3.10
CA VAL A 123 10.94 6.49 -3.89
C VAL A 123 10.62 7.85 -4.48
N ARG A 124 9.45 8.01 -5.12
CA ARG A 124 9.00 9.28 -5.71
C ARG A 124 8.83 10.39 -4.66
N LEU A 125 8.44 10.05 -3.45
CA LEU A 125 8.34 10.97 -2.31
C LEU A 125 9.71 11.34 -1.69
N GLY A 126 10.83 10.88 -2.27
CA GLY A 126 12.17 11.20 -1.78
C GLY A 126 12.53 10.56 -0.43
N LYS A 127 11.90 9.42 -0.12
CA LYS A 127 12.18 8.65 1.11
C LYS A 127 13.35 7.68 0.97
N VAL A 128 13.92 7.58 -0.23
CA VAL A 128 14.99 6.66 -0.59
C VAL A 128 16.16 7.42 -1.24
N PHE A 129 17.39 7.05 -0.90
CA PHE A 129 18.61 7.51 -1.57
C PHE A 129 19.45 6.28 -1.97
N GLY A 130 19.72 6.12 -3.27
CA GLY A 130 20.27 4.89 -3.82
C GLY A 130 19.33 3.70 -3.51
N ASN A 131 19.85 2.68 -2.84
CA ASN A 131 19.05 1.53 -2.37
C ASN A 131 18.73 1.59 -0.87
N ARG A 132 18.85 2.75 -0.24
CA ARG A 132 18.67 2.94 1.21
C ARG A 132 17.46 3.78 1.51
N MET A 133 16.63 3.30 2.42
CA MET A 133 15.54 4.07 3.00
C MET A 133 16.12 5.07 4.01
N VAL A 134 16.17 6.35 3.63
CA VAL A 134 16.75 7.42 4.47
C VAL A 134 15.71 8.14 5.31
N ASP A 135 14.42 7.99 5.01
CA ASP A 135 13.31 8.55 5.80
C ASP A 135 12.92 7.57 6.94
N VAL A 136 13.90 7.26 7.78
CA VAL A 136 13.76 6.40 8.96
C VAL A 136 13.84 7.26 10.20
N SER A 137 12.88 7.07 11.12
CA SER A 137 12.96 7.58 12.48
C SER A 137 13.55 6.51 13.39
N ALA A 138 14.60 6.86 14.12
CA ALA A 138 15.34 5.95 15.01
C ALA A 138 14.59 5.68 16.33
N SER A 139 13.43 5.02 16.25
CA SER A 139 12.50 4.81 17.37
C SER A 139 12.84 3.61 18.28
N ASN A 140 13.76 2.76 17.89
CA ASN A 140 14.24 1.61 18.70
C ASN A 140 15.69 1.29 18.39
N SER A 141 16.31 0.43 19.21
CA SER A 141 17.76 0.11 19.13
C SER A 141 18.18 -0.44 17.75
N LYS A 142 17.34 -1.28 17.13
CA LYS A 142 17.58 -1.83 15.80
C LYS A 142 17.57 -0.73 14.72
N LEU A 143 16.62 0.20 14.82
CA LEU A 143 16.52 1.33 13.88
C LEU A 143 17.64 2.34 14.11
N VAL A 144 18.06 2.59 15.34
CA VAL A 144 19.27 3.40 15.67
C VAL A 144 20.50 2.79 14.99
N ASP A 145 20.75 1.49 15.16
CA ASP A 145 21.92 0.83 14.53
C ASP A 145 21.86 0.90 12.99
N ARG A 146 20.68 0.68 12.41
CA ARG A 146 20.47 0.85 10.98
C ARG A 146 20.75 2.29 10.51
N SER A 147 20.29 3.28 11.27
CA SER A 147 20.51 4.70 10.99
C SER A 147 22.00 5.06 11.01
N LEU A 148 22.74 4.56 12.01
CA LEU A 148 24.17 4.77 12.10
C LEU A 148 24.94 4.14 10.95
N ARG A 149 24.53 2.95 10.47
CA ARG A 149 25.11 2.36 9.25
C ARG A 149 24.85 3.21 8.02
N ILE A 150 23.66 3.77 7.88
CA ILE A 150 23.32 4.67 6.75
C ILE A 150 24.19 5.93 6.81
N LEU A 151 24.34 6.57 7.98
CA LEU A 151 25.20 7.74 8.16
C LEU A 151 26.68 7.42 7.84
N ARG A 152 27.19 6.29 8.32
CA ARG A 152 28.53 5.84 7.99
C ARG A 152 28.72 5.63 6.49
N ASP A 153 27.80 4.91 5.85
CA ASP A 153 27.96 4.49 4.46
C ASP A 153 27.73 5.64 3.45
N LEU A 154 26.94 6.66 3.80
CA LEU A 154 26.62 7.78 2.92
C LEU A 154 27.46 9.04 3.21
N ALA A 155 27.83 9.27 4.47
CA ALA A 155 28.55 10.47 4.90
C ALA A 155 29.92 10.19 5.55
N GLY A 156 30.34 8.92 5.65
CA GLY A 156 31.61 8.53 6.27
C GLY A 156 31.68 8.81 7.78
N VAL A 157 30.54 8.92 8.45
CA VAL A 157 30.45 9.35 9.85
C VAL A 157 30.67 8.17 10.79
N GLU A 158 31.59 8.31 11.73
CA GLU A 158 31.84 7.36 12.78
C GLU A 158 30.66 7.28 13.79
N ARG A 159 30.55 6.14 14.49
CA ARG A 159 29.41 5.82 15.34
C ARG A 159 29.05 6.91 16.37
N ASP A 160 30.03 7.42 17.11
CA ASP A 160 29.81 8.40 18.16
C ASP A 160 29.34 9.75 17.61
N ARG A 161 29.93 10.18 16.51
CA ARG A 161 29.47 11.36 15.78
C ARG A 161 28.09 11.15 15.19
N GLY A 162 27.79 9.95 14.67
CA GLY A 162 26.50 9.57 14.15
C GLY A 162 25.40 9.63 15.22
N LEU A 163 25.66 9.18 16.45
CA LEU A 163 24.73 9.31 17.57
C LEU A 163 24.44 10.79 17.88
N THR A 164 25.48 11.63 17.87
CA THR A 164 25.32 13.08 18.10
C THR A 164 24.44 13.71 17.01
N LEU A 165 24.69 13.40 15.73
CA LEU A 165 23.91 13.91 14.61
C LEU A 165 22.44 13.44 14.66
N LEU A 166 22.21 12.17 14.99
CA LEU A 166 20.83 11.67 15.16
C LEU A 166 20.08 12.37 16.28
N ALA A 167 20.77 12.67 17.40
CA ALA A 167 20.17 13.42 18.50
C ALA A 167 19.83 14.87 18.07
N GLN A 168 20.71 15.54 17.34
CA GLN A 168 20.47 16.88 16.79
C GLN A 168 19.35 16.91 15.75
N ALA A 169 19.15 15.81 15.04
CA ALA A 169 18.14 15.62 14.00
C ALA A 169 16.81 15.01 14.52
N ASP A 170 16.62 14.95 15.84
CA ASP A 170 15.44 14.31 16.46
C ASP A 170 15.16 12.89 15.91
N GLY A 171 16.24 12.11 15.73
CA GLY A 171 16.18 10.74 15.19
C GLY A 171 15.97 10.62 13.69
N SER A 172 15.85 11.72 12.96
CA SER A 172 15.68 11.73 11.50
C SER A 172 17.01 11.50 10.80
N VAL A 173 17.17 10.35 10.13
CA VAL A 173 18.38 10.04 9.36
C VAL A 173 18.58 11.02 8.20
N LYS A 174 17.49 11.36 7.50
CA LYS A 174 17.53 12.30 6.37
C LYS A 174 18.04 13.68 6.80
N LEU A 175 17.57 14.19 7.95
CA LEU A 175 18.04 15.46 8.48
C LEU A 175 19.48 15.35 8.99
N ALA A 176 19.84 14.24 9.64
CA ALA A 176 21.20 14.00 10.13
C ALA A 176 22.26 13.90 9.00
N LEU A 177 21.86 13.55 7.80
CA LEU A 177 22.73 13.56 6.60
C LEU A 177 22.97 14.96 6.03
N LEU A 178 22.15 15.94 6.40
CA LEU A 178 22.22 17.32 5.91
C LEU A 178 22.92 18.29 6.89
N ILE A 179 23.16 17.83 8.13
CA ILE A 179 23.88 18.58 9.17
C ILE A 179 25.39 18.25 9.11
#